data_ab432d378a7846348a34b7ec07e613ee
#
_entry.id   ab432d378a7846348a34b7ec07e613ee
#
_cell.length_a   1.000
_cell.length_b   1.000
_cell.length_c   1.000
_cell.angle_alpha   90.00
_cell.angle_beta   90.00
_cell.angle_gamma   90.00
#
_symmetry.space_group_name_H-M   'P 1'
#
loop_
_entity.id
_entity.type
_entity.pdbx_description
1 polymer ?
#
loop_
_entity_poly.entity_id
_entity_poly.type
_entity_poly.pdbx_seq_one_letter_code
_entity_poly.pdbx_strand_id
1 'polypeptide(L)'
;MARFSHERLRCKSCAIALPADLSMGLRVNPGMCTDCIKQPPRIDSALAALDYAYPWSDLISRYKFGEHPGWAPFFAAIFLKAPDVSQVLADLQSTDLILPVPLSRERLQTRGFNQAWELAHALAKQSGSKAKTDSTLLLRVKNTRPQTELLRQERLANVKGAFQVDPLRVPELKGRRVILVDDVMTSGASLFTAAEALRAAGAAHITGIVLARTPF
;
A
#
# COMPACT_ATOMS: atom_id res chain seq x y z
N MET A 1 11.17 0.49 -21.15
CA MET A 1 10.57 0.68 -19.81
C MET A 1 10.64 2.15 -19.34
N ALA A 2 11.67 2.91 -19.58
CA ALA A 2 11.79 4.31 -19.15
C ALA A 2 10.66 5.26 -19.60
N ARG A 3 9.94 4.95 -20.66
CA ARG A 3 8.84 5.78 -21.18
C ARG A 3 7.55 5.75 -20.32
N PHE A 4 7.42 4.82 -19.39
CA PHE A 4 6.18 4.59 -18.62
C PHE A 4 6.35 4.72 -17.11
N SER A 5 7.57 4.90 -16.62
CA SER A 5 7.87 5.25 -15.23
C SER A 5 8.31 6.71 -15.18
N HIS A 6 7.38 7.61 -14.92
CA HIS A 6 7.73 9.02 -14.70
C HIS A 6 8.12 9.20 -13.24
N GLU A 7 9.33 9.70 -13.00
CA GLU A 7 9.70 10.28 -11.71
C GLU A 7 8.83 11.53 -11.48
N ARG A 8 7.69 11.33 -10.86
CA ARG A 8 6.78 12.41 -10.50
C ARG A 8 6.88 12.66 -9.01
N LEU A 9 6.90 13.94 -8.65
CA LEU A 9 6.72 14.32 -7.26
C LEU A 9 5.36 13.79 -6.77
N ARG A 10 5.36 13.07 -5.63
CA ARG A 10 4.16 12.47 -5.09
C ARG A 10 3.89 12.98 -3.68
N CYS A 11 2.62 13.00 -3.31
CA CYS A 11 2.21 13.31 -1.94
C CYS A 11 2.78 12.27 -0.97
N LYS A 12 3.50 12.73 0.05
CA LYS A 12 4.13 11.85 1.06
C LYS A 12 3.14 10.97 1.81
N SER A 13 1.89 11.43 1.98
CA SER A 13 0.89 10.68 2.76
C SER A 13 -0.01 9.77 1.93
N CYS A 14 -0.24 10.04 0.63
CA CYS A 14 -1.16 9.25 -0.18
C CYS A 14 -0.62 8.89 -1.57
N ALA A 15 0.66 9.18 -1.82
CA ALA A 15 1.37 8.86 -3.06
C ALA A 15 0.72 9.37 -4.36
N ILE A 16 -0.26 10.29 -4.29
CA ILE A 16 -0.82 10.89 -5.49
C ILE A 16 0.22 11.78 -6.16
N ALA A 17 0.26 11.75 -7.50
CA ALA A 17 1.15 12.64 -8.25
C ALA A 17 0.78 14.10 -7.98
N LEU A 18 1.76 14.92 -7.67
CA LEU A 18 1.58 16.35 -7.47
C LEU A 18 1.85 17.08 -8.79
N PRO A 19 1.07 18.15 -9.10
CA PRO A 19 1.37 19.02 -10.21
C PRO A 19 2.74 19.67 -10.05
N ALA A 20 3.47 19.84 -11.15
CA ALA A 20 4.83 20.40 -11.14
C ALA A 20 4.90 21.86 -10.62
N ASP A 21 3.85 22.64 -10.83
CA ASP A 21 3.69 24.01 -10.37
C ASP A 21 3.51 24.14 -8.84
N LEU A 22 2.92 23.13 -8.20
CA LEU A 22 2.78 23.09 -6.74
C LEU A 22 4.10 22.82 -6.02
N SER A 23 5.11 22.27 -6.70
CA SER A 23 6.44 22.05 -6.13
C SER A 23 7.15 23.36 -5.76
N MET A 24 6.80 24.47 -6.39
CA MET A 24 7.43 25.78 -6.19
C MET A 24 6.66 26.71 -5.24
N GLY A 25 5.39 26.46 -4.91
CA GLY A 25 4.51 27.41 -4.23
C GLY A 25 4.09 27.09 -2.79
N LEU A 26 4.12 25.84 -2.35
CA LEU A 26 3.65 25.47 -1.02
C LEU A 26 4.76 25.54 0.04
N ARG A 27 4.98 26.71 0.60
CA ARG A 27 5.91 26.92 1.73
C ARG A 27 5.46 26.27 3.05
N VAL A 28 4.20 25.86 3.17
CA VAL A 28 3.61 25.42 4.45
C VAL A 28 3.69 23.91 4.69
N ASN A 29 3.66 23.05 3.64
CA ASN A 29 3.85 21.60 3.75
C ASN A 29 4.37 21.04 2.42
N PRO A 30 5.66 21.18 2.13
CA PRO A 30 6.21 20.70 0.88
C PRO A 30 6.05 19.20 0.74
N GLY A 31 5.43 18.75 -0.36
CA GLY A 31 5.26 17.34 -0.67
C GLY A 31 3.95 16.72 -0.16
N MET A 32 2.94 17.48 0.22
CA MET A 32 1.59 16.99 0.54
C MET A 32 0.52 17.56 -0.39
N CYS A 33 -0.47 16.75 -0.77
CA CYS A 33 -1.64 17.23 -1.50
C CYS A 33 -2.65 17.91 -0.57
N THR A 34 -3.50 18.74 -1.14
CA THR A 34 -4.52 19.54 -0.41
C THR A 34 -5.42 18.69 0.49
N ASP A 35 -5.82 17.50 0.02
CA ASP A 35 -6.68 16.60 0.79
C ASP A 35 -5.97 16.08 2.05
N CYS A 36 -4.69 15.69 1.92
CA CYS A 36 -3.91 15.19 3.04
C CYS A 36 -3.50 16.30 4.02
N ILE A 37 -3.41 17.56 3.57
CA ILE A 37 -3.25 18.71 4.48
C ILE A 37 -4.52 18.94 5.29
N LYS A 38 -5.69 18.88 4.65
CA LYS A 38 -7.00 19.10 5.31
C LYS A 38 -7.37 17.93 6.24
N GLN A 39 -7.11 16.69 5.82
CA GLN A 39 -7.45 15.48 6.54
C GLN A 39 -6.26 14.51 6.50
N PRO A 40 -5.28 14.68 7.39
CA PRO A 40 -4.11 13.82 7.43
C PRO A 40 -4.50 12.35 7.72
N PRO A 41 -4.13 11.39 6.85
CA PRO A 41 -4.36 9.99 7.14
C PRO A 41 -3.41 9.51 8.27
N ARG A 42 -3.83 8.47 9.00
CA ARG A 42 -3.03 7.88 10.09
C ARG A 42 -1.94 6.94 9.57
N ILE A 43 -1.16 7.42 8.64
CA ILE A 43 0.00 6.75 8.06
C ILE A 43 1.16 7.75 8.01
N ASP A 44 2.38 7.31 8.19
CA ASP A 44 3.53 8.23 8.22
C ASP A 44 3.97 8.58 6.80
N SER A 45 3.96 7.61 5.89
CA SER A 45 4.27 7.84 4.49
C SER A 45 3.58 6.82 3.57
N ALA A 46 3.42 7.17 2.30
CA ALA A 46 2.97 6.26 1.26
C ALA A 46 3.79 6.46 -0.01
N LEU A 47 4.19 5.36 -0.63
CA LEU A 47 4.98 5.30 -1.85
C LEU A 47 4.21 4.55 -2.93
N ALA A 48 4.35 4.97 -4.18
CA ALA A 48 3.79 4.27 -5.34
C ALA A 48 4.85 4.20 -6.44
N ALA A 49 5.04 3.01 -6.99
CA ALA A 49 6.01 2.81 -8.07
C ALA A 49 5.50 3.35 -9.41
N LEU A 50 4.19 3.26 -9.67
CA LEU A 50 3.59 3.57 -10.96
C LEU A 50 2.33 4.44 -10.82
N ASP A 51 1.92 5.07 -11.91
CA ASP A 51 0.54 5.53 -12.07
C ASP A 51 -0.33 4.36 -12.58
N TYR A 52 -1.56 4.24 -12.05
CA TYR A 52 -2.54 3.26 -12.50
C TYR A 52 -3.16 3.74 -13.82
N ALA A 53 -2.41 3.59 -14.90
CA ALA A 53 -2.76 3.98 -16.25
C ALA A 53 -2.21 2.93 -17.24
N TYR A 54 -2.64 2.98 -18.49
CA TYR A 54 -2.09 2.11 -19.55
C TYR A 54 -0.58 2.28 -19.68
N PRO A 55 0.20 1.20 -19.84
CA PRO A 55 -0.19 -0.21 -19.94
C PRO A 55 -0.33 -0.94 -18.60
N TRP A 56 0.00 -0.29 -17.48
CA TRP A 56 0.09 -0.92 -16.16
C TRP A 56 -1.28 -1.34 -15.62
N SER A 57 -2.33 -0.55 -15.89
CA SER A 57 -3.70 -0.88 -15.49
C SER A 57 -4.13 -2.25 -16.00
N ASP A 58 -3.83 -2.57 -17.26
CA ASP A 58 -4.20 -3.83 -17.89
C ASP A 58 -3.41 -5.01 -17.32
N LEU A 59 -2.10 -4.81 -17.13
CA LEU A 59 -1.23 -5.84 -16.56
C LEU A 59 -1.63 -6.16 -15.10
N ILE A 60 -1.90 -5.13 -14.29
CA ILE A 60 -2.34 -5.30 -12.90
C ILE A 60 -3.74 -5.93 -12.86
N SER A 61 -4.63 -5.59 -13.78
CA SER A 61 -5.95 -6.22 -13.89
C SER A 61 -5.82 -7.72 -14.19
N ARG A 62 -4.98 -8.11 -15.14
CA ARG A 62 -4.69 -9.51 -15.45
C ARG A 62 -4.06 -10.25 -14.25
N TYR A 63 -3.16 -9.60 -13.52
CA TYR A 63 -2.59 -10.16 -12.30
C TYR A 63 -3.66 -10.43 -11.24
N LYS A 64 -4.65 -9.53 -11.10
CA LYS A 64 -5.75 -9.69 -10.13
C LYS A 64 -6.73 -10.80 -10.48
N PHE A 65 -7.05 -10.96 -11.76
CA PHE A 65 -8.18 -11.77 -12.23
C PHE A 65 -7.77 -12.91 -13.15
N GLY A 66 -6.50 -12.99 -13.54
CA GLY A 66 -5.97 -13.98 -14.46
C GLY A 66 -5.40 -15.25 -13.81
N GLU A 67 -5.59 -15.42 -12.48
CA GLU A 67 -5.11 -16.59 -11.72
C GLU A 67 -3.59 -16.85 -11.84
N HIS A 68 -2.80 -15.79 -12.08
CA HIS A 68 -1.36 -15.91 -12.29
C HIS A 68 -0.55 -15.22 -11.16
N PRO A 69 -0.40 -15.83 -9.98
CA PRO A 69 0.43 -15.28 -8.90
C PRO A 69 1.90 -15.16 -9.29
N GLY A 70 2.35 -15.92 -10.29
CA GLY A 70 3.72 -15.90 -10.81
C GLY A 70 4.21 -14.55 -11.36
N TRP A 71 3.33 -13.55 -11.52
CA TRP A 71 3.74 -12.19 -11.91
C TRP A 71 4.26 -11.34 -10.74
N ALA A 72 4.09 -11.78 -9.50
CA ALA A 72 4.56 -11.04 -8.34
C ALA A 72 6.07 -10.70 -8.40
N PRO A 73 6.99 -11.61 -8.81
CA PRO A 73 8.41 -11.27 -8.95
C PRO A 73 8.68 -10.18 -9.98
N PHE A 74 7.95 -10.16 -11.09
CA PHE A 74 8.06 -9.11 -12.10
C PHE A 74 7.63 -7.75 -11.55
N PHE A 75 6.50 -7.68 -10.85
CA PHE A 75 6.03 -6.46 -10.22
C PHE A 75 6.93 -6.01 -9.05
N ALA A 76 7.48 -6.94 -8.29
CA ALA A 76 8.46 -6.63 -7.25
C ALA A 76 9.71 -5.97 -7.84
N ALA A 77 10.20 -6.44 -8.98
CA ALA A 77 11.32 -5.80 -9.67
C ALA A 77 11.00 -4.38 -10.15
N ILE A 78 9.74 -4.09 -10.49
CA ILE A 78 9.27 -2.73 -10.83
C ILE A 78 9.24 -1.85 -9.58
N PHE A 79 8.73 -2.34 -8.46
CA PHE A 79 8.77 -1.63 -7.18
C PHE A 79 10.19 -1.20 -6.82
N LEU A 80 11.16 -2.12 -6.93
CA LEU A 80 12.56 -1.89 -6.56
C LEU A 80 13.28 -0.91 -7.50
N LYS A 81 12.70 -0.57 -8.65
CA LYS A 81 13.20 0.52 -9.49
C LYS A 81 12.80 1.90 -9.01
N ALA A 82 11.83 2.01 -8.11
CA ALA A 82 11.51 3.26 -7.46
C ALA A 82 12.52 3.49 -6.30
N PRO A 83 13.36 4.54 -6.37
CA PRO A 83 14.46 4.74 -5.40
C PRO A 83 13.97 4.80 -3.96
N ASP A 84 12.87 5.50 -3.71
CA ASP A 84 12.29 5.63 -2.37
C ASP A 84 11.84 4.28 -1.79
N VAL A 85 11.32 3.38 -2.64
CA VAL A 85 10.90 2.03 -2.22
C VAL A 85 12.12 1.18 -1.87
N SER A 86 13.16 1.18 -2.72
CA SER A 86 14.40 0.45 -2.47
C SER A 86 15.05 0.88 -1.17
N GLN A 87 15.13 2.19 -0.95
CA GLN A 87 15.74 2.76 0.25
C GLN A 87 14.98 2.35 1.52
N VAL A 88 13.66 2.50 1.53
CA VAL A 88 12.82 2.12 2.68
C VAL A 88 12.96 0.64 3.02
N LEU A 89 13.03 -0.23 2.02
CA LEU A 89 13.20 -1.68 2.26
C LEU A 89 14.61 -2.04 2.74
N ALA A 90 15.64 -1.34 2.26
CA ALA A 90 17.03 -1.54 2.70
C ALA A 90 17.26 -1.12 4.16
N ASP A 91 16.53 -0.10 4.61
CA ASP A 91 16.64 0.46 5.97
C ASP A 91 15.92 -0.39 7.05
N LEU A 92 15.18 -1.44 6.64
CA LEU A 92 14.44 -2.29 7.57
C LEU A 92 15.36 -3.20 8.39
N GLN A 93 15.00 -3.38 9.66
CA GLN A 93 15.68 -4.26 10.59
C GLN A 93 14.90 -5.59 10.75
N SER A 94 15.53 -6.58 11.37
CA SER A 94 14.89 -7.88 11.64
C SER A 94 13.69 -7.79 12.60
N THR A 95 13.56 -6.70 13.32
CA THR A 95 12.42 -6.40 14.19
C THR A 95 11.25 -5.78 13.44
N ASP A 96 11.46 -5.27 12.22
CA ASP A 96 10.44 -4.61 11.42
C ASP A 96 9.56 -5.64 10.68
N LEU A 97 8.41 -5.21 10.19
CA LEU A 97 7.43 -6.08 9.58
C LEU A 97 7.05 -5.60 8.17
N ILE A 98 6.86 -6.55 7.27
CA ILE A 98 6.24 -6.32 5.95
C ILE A 98 4.92 -7.09 5.93
N LEU A 99 3.81 -6.35 5.91
CA LEU A 99 2.45 -6.89 5.98
C LEU A 99 1.68 -6.59 4.69
N PRO A 100 0.96 -7.55 4.12
CA PRO A 100 0.04 -7.28 3.02
C PRO A 100 -1.24 -6.63 3.56
N VAL A 101 -1.91 -5.81 2.75
CA VAL A 101 -3.31 -5.48 2.98
C VAL A 101 -4.15 -6.74 2.75
N PRO A 102 -4.88 -7.25 3.77
CA PRO A 102 -5.61 -8.49 3.63
C PRO A 102 -6.88 -8.34 2.78
N LEU A 103 -7.16 -9.37 1.97
CA LEU A 103 -8.42 -9.51 1.25
C LEU A 103 -9.55 -9.98 2.19
N SER A 104 -10.80 -9.70 1.81
CA SER A 104 -11.92 -10.39 2.42
C SER A 104 -11.90 -11.88 2.07
N ARG A 105 -12.49 -12.72 2.94
CA ARG A 105 -12.56 -14.16 2.71
C ARG A 105 -13.19 -14.50 1.35
N GLU A 106 -14.27 -13.83 1.00
CA GLU A 106 -14.96 -13.97 -0.28
C GLU A 106 -14.03 -13.67 -1.47
N ARG A 107 -13.29 -12.55 -1.43
CA ARG A 107 -12.34 -12.21 -2.50
C ARG A 107 -11.17 -13.18 -2.58
N LEU A 108 -10.71 -13.68 -1.44
CA LEU A 108 -9.65 -14.68 -1.41
C LEU A 108 -10.12 -15.99 -2.04
N GLN A 109 -11.36 -16.42 -1.75
CA GLN A 109 -11.98 -17.60 -2.37
C GLN A 109 -12.17 -17.43 -3.87
N THR A 110 -12.63 -16.26 -4.33
CA THR A 110 -12.85 -15.98 -5.75
C THR A 110 -11.55 -15.86 -6.54
N ARG A 111 -10.49 -15.29 -5.94
CA ARG A 111 -9.21 -15.03 -6.61
C ARG A 111 -8.17 -16.12 -6.44
N GLY A 112 -8.37 -17.01 -5.46
CA GLY A 112 -7.42 -18.07 -5.11
C GLY A 112 -6.17 -17.60 -4.33
N PHE A 113 -5.82 -16.30 -4.39
CA PHE A 113 -4.62 -15.75 -3.74
C PHE A 113 -4.78 -14.27 -3.35
N ASN A 114 -3.93 -13.80 -2.45
CA ASN A 114 -3.84 -12.39 -2.09
C ASN A 114 -2.67 -11.72 -2.83
N GLN A 115 -2.98 -10.83 -3.77
CA GLN A 115 -1.99 -10.13 -4.60
C GLN A 115 -0.99 -9.34 -3.75
N ALA A 116 -1.47 -8.70 -2.69
CA ALA A 116 -0.61 -7.93 -1.80
C ALA A 116 0.37 -8.83 -1.02
N TRP A 117 -0.04 -10.07 -0.68
CA TRP A 117 0.85 -11.05 -0.08
C TRP A 117 1.95 -11.50 -1.03
N GLU A 118 1.59 -11.88 -2.24
CA GLU A 118 2.56 -12.30 -3.25
C GLU A 118 3.58 -11.18 -3.56
N LEU A 119 3.11 -9.94 -3.64
CA LEU A 119 3.97 -8.77 -3.80
C LEU A 119 4.87 -8.55 -2.59
N ALA A 120 4.34 -8.60 -1.37
CA ALA A 120 5.12 -8.41 -0.14
C ALA A 120 6.23 -9.46 0.00
N HIS A 121 5.90 -10.73 -0.28
CA HIS A 121 6.86 -11.82 -0.25
C HIS A 121 7.95 -11.67 -1.31
N ALA A 122 7.57 -11.38 -2.55
CA ALA A 122 8.52 -11.17 -3.63
C ALA A 122 9.43 -9.95 -3.38
N LEU A 123 8.89 -8.84 -2.84
CA LEU A 123 9.64 -7.65 -2.45
C LEU A 123 10.68 -7.96 -1.39
N ALA A 124 10.28 -8.61 -0.31
CA ALA A 124 11.20 -8.97 0.78
C ALA A 124 12.34 -9.86 0.27
N LYS A 125 12.03 -10.85 -0.57
CA LYS A 125 13.01 -11.75 -1.17
C LYS A 125 13.98 -11.03 -2.09
N GLN A 126 13.50 -10.17 -2.99
CA GLN A 126 14.33 -9.51 -4.00
C GLN A 126 15.13 -8.34 -3.44
N SER A 127 14.61 -7.62 -2.44
CA SER A 127 15.32 -6.54 -1.77
C SER A 127 16.39 -7.01 -0.79
N GLY A 128 16.38 -8.30 -0.42
CA GLY A 128 17.23 -8.81 0.67
C GLY A 128 16.87 -8.21 2.03
N SER A 129 15.66 -7.69 2.20
CA SER A 129 15.21 -7.08 3.45
C SER A 129 15.31 -8.05 4.63
N LYS A 130 15.75 -7.54 5.78
CA LYS A 130 15.84 -8.30 7.03
C LYS A 130 14.48 -8.42 7.74
N ALA A 131 13.49 -7.61 7.37
CA ALA A 131 12.18 -7.58 8.00
C ALA A 131 11.41 -8.89 7.77
N LYS A 132 10.62 -9.27 8.77
CA LYS A 132 9.75 -10.45 8.68
C LYS A 132 8.52 -10.12 7.85
N THR A 133 8.19 -10.97 6.87
CA THR A 133 6.89 -10.92 6.19
C THR A 133 5.85 -11.74 6.96
N ASP A 134 4.64 -11.19 7.13
CA ASP A 134 3.58 -11.88 7.85
C ASP A 134 2.21 -11.55 7.23
N SER A 135 1.46 -12.57 6.82
CA SER A 135 0.14 -12.42 6.20
C SER A 135 -1.02 -12.61 7.17
N THR A 136 -0.74 -12.95 8.43
CA THR A 136 -1.75 -13.34 9.42
C THR A 136 -1.87 -12.39 10.60
N LEU A 137 -0.89 -11.48 10.78
CA LEU A 137 -0.91 -10.51 11.87
C LEU A 137 -2.01 -9.45 11.71
N LEU A 138 -2.24 -8.98 10.48
CA LEU A 138 -3.32 -8.07 10.14
C LEU A 138 -4.45 -8.84 9.48
N LEU A 139 -5.65 -8.75 10.04
CA LEU A 139 -6.84 -9.48 9.62
C LEU A 139 -7.86 -8.55 8.99
N ARG A 140 -8.62 -9.04 8.02
CA ARG A 140 -9.83 -8.36 7.54
C ARG A 140 -11.05 -9.04 8.12
N VAL A 141 -11.74 -8.33 9.01
CA VAL A 141 -12.86 -8.86 9.82
C VAL A 141 -14.24 -8.52 9.26
N LYS A 142 -14.31 -7.64 8.24
CA LYS A 142 -15.59 -7.31 7.57
C LYS A 142 -15.52 -7.61 6.07
N ASN A 143 -16.57 -8.25 5.57
CA ASN A 143 -16.86 -8.26 4.14
C ASN A 143 -17.41 -6.88 3.76
N THR A 144 -16.80 -6.24 2.79
CA THR A 144 -17.19 -4.91 2.31
C THR A 144 -17.52 -4.99 0.83
N ARG A 145 -18.47 -4.17 0.37
CA ARG A 145 -18.83 -4.11 -1.06
C ARG A 145 -17.61 -3.84 -1.94
N PRO A 146 -17.58 -4.33 -3.20
CA PRO A 146 -16.50 -4.02 -4.12
C PRO A 146 -16.29 -2.51 -4.24
N GLN A 147 -15.06 -2.04 -4.07
CA GLN A 147 -14.75 -0.60 -4.12
C GLN A 147 -14.94 0.00 -5.51
N THR A 148 -14.96 -0.83 -6.56
CA THR A 148 -15.24 -0.42 -7.95
C THR A 148 -16.66 0.10 -8.14
N GLU A 149 -17.60 -0.30 -7.27
CA GLU A 149 -19.03 0.06 -7.31
C GLU A 149 -19.38 1.29 -6.47
N LEU A 150 -18.42 1.86 -5.76
CA LEU A 150 -18.65 2.91 -4.76
C LEU A 150 -18.00 4.23 -5.14
N LEU A 151 -18.66 5.34 -4.79
CA LEU A 151 -18.06 6.69 -4.85
C LEU A 151 -16.95 6.83 -3.78
N ARG A 152 -16.07 7.83 -3.95
CA ARG A 152 -14.89 8.01 -3.07
C ARG A 152 -15.23 8.10 -1.57
N GLN A 153 -16.28 8.85 -1.22
CA GLN A 153 -16.73 8.99 0.19
C GLN A 153 -17.30 7.68 0.74
N GLU A 154 -18.06 6.96 -0.08
CA GLU A 154 -18.62 5.66 0.29
C GLU A 154 -17.53 4.61 0.51
N ARG A 155 -16.40 4.68 -0.22
CA ARG A 155 -15.26 3.77 -0.02
C ARG A 155 -14.64 3.89 1.36
N LEU A 156 -14.54 5.11 1.91
CA LEU A 156 -14.02 5.35 3.27
C LEU A 156 -14.96 4.78 4.33
N ALA A 157 -16.26 5.03 4.20
CA ALA A 157 -17.27 4.51 5.12
C ALA A 157 -17.36 2.97 5.07
N ASN A 158 -17.27 2.40 3.87
CA ASN A 158 -17.38 0.97 3.62
C ASN A 158 -16.29 0.14 4.32
N VAL A 159 -15.06 0.67 4.43
CA VAL A 159 -13.93 -0.05 5.04
C VAL A 159 -13.67 0.31 6.49
N LYS A 160 -14.47 1.21 7.09
CA LYS A 160 -14.29 1.60 8.49
C LYS A 160 -14.44 0.40 9.43
N GLY A 161 -13.38 0.13 10.22
CA GLY A 161 -13.30 -1.02 11.11
C GLY A 161 -13.29 -2.37 10.39
N ALA A 162 -12.83 -2.40 9.12
CA ALA A 162 -12.72 -3.64 8.36
C ALA A 162 -11.43 -4.42 8.69
N PHE A 163 -10.46 -3.80 9.32
CA PHE A 163 -9.19 -4.41 9.67
C PHE A 163 -8.98 -4.45 11.18
N GLN A 164 -8.32 -5.49 11.65
CA GLN A 164 -7.95 -5.70 13.04
C GLN A 164 -6.61 -6.44 13.10
N VAL A 165 -5.77 -6.07 14.06
CA VAL A 165 -4.60 -6.89 14.40
C VAL A 165 -5.07 -8.11 15.18
N ASP A 166 -4.48 -9.27 14.93
CA ASP A 166 -4.77 -10.47 15.71
C ASP A 166 -4.59 -10.18 17.21
N PRO A 167 -5.67 -10.28 18.02
CA PRO A 167 -5.62 -9.90 19.43
C PRO A 167 -4.56 -10.64 20.24
N LEU A 168 -4.25 -11.89 19.86
CA LEU A 168 -3.24 -12.71 20.53
C LEU A 168 -1.81 -12.28 20.19
N ARG A 169 -1.64 -11.49 19.12
CA ARG A 169 -0.35 -11.10 18.56
C ARG A 169 -0.05 -9.59 18.64
N VAL A 170 -0.93 -8.81 19.27
CA VAL A 170 -0.73 -7.36 19.47
C VAL A 170 0.65 -7.01 20.05
N PRO A 171 1.21 -7.76 21.03
CA PRO A 171 2.55 -7.47 21.56
C PRO A 171 3.67 -7.51 20.51
N GLU A 172 3.51 -8.30 19.43
CA GLU A 172 4.50 -8.39 18.36
C GLU A 172 4.63 -7.09 17.55
N LEU A 173 3.64 -6.19 17.66
CA LEU A 173 3.58 -4.95 16.86
C LEU A 173 4.10 -3.72 17.61
N LYS A 174 4.12 -3.80 18.95
CA LYS A 174 4.45 -2.64 19.80
C LYS A 174 5.84 -2.08 19.51
N GLY A 175 5.88 -0.79 19.15
CA GLY A 175 7.13 -0.07 18.89
C GLY A 175 7.82 -0.41 17.56
N ARG A 176 7.22 -1.26 16.70
CA ARG A 176 7.83 -1.69 15.44
C ARG A 176 7.47 -0.76 14.27
N ARG A 177 8.36 -0.76 13.29
CA ARG A 177 8.07 -0.18 11.96
C ARG A 177 7.37 -1.24 11.12
N VAL A 178 6.38 -0.80 10.34
CA VAL A 178 5.58 -1.65 9.46
C VAL A 178 5.58 -1.10 8.05
N ILE A 179 5.91 -1.95 7.09
CA ILE A 179 5.62 -1.73 5.68
C ILE A 179 4.29 -2.41 5.36
N LEU A 180 3.32 -1.63 4.89
CA LEU A 180 2.01 -2.12 4.48
C LEU A 180 1.96 -2.14 2.95
N VAL A 181 1.85 -3.33 2.35
CA VAL A 181 1.91 -3.53 0.89
C VAL A 181 0.51 -3.73 0.32
N ASP A 182 0.21 -3.04 -0.79
CA ASP A 182 -0.99 -3.27 -1.60
C ASP A 182 -0.65 -3.18 -3.10
N ASP A 183 -1.55 -3.66 -3.95
CA ASP A 183 -1.36 -3.60 -5.40
C ASP A 183 -1.75 -2.24 -5.98
N VAL A 184 -2.94 -1.72 -5.69
CA VAL A 184 -3.45 -0.46 -6.23
C VAL A 184 -4.11 0.39 -5.15
N MET A 185 -3.62 1.60 -5.01
CA MET A 185 -4.26 2.62 -4.19
C MET A 185 -5.15 3.52 -5.05
N THR A 186 -6.47 3.41 -4.84
CA THR A 186 -7.46 4.32 -5.43
C THR A 186 -7.72 5.52 -4.51
N SER A 187 -8.66 5.44 -3.59
CA SER A 187 -8.91 6.46 -2.56
C SER A 187 -7.95 6.38 -1.37
N GLY A 188 -7.20 5.30 -1.23
CA GLY A 188 -6.40 4.99 -0.05
C GLY A 188 -7.19 4.37 1.11
N ALA A 189 -8.51 4.21 0.96
CA ALA A 189 -9.39 3.79 2.05
C ALA A 189 -8.94 2.48 2.73
N SER A 190 -8.59 1.44 1.98
CA SER A 190 -8.09 0.18 2.54
C SER A 190 -6.78 0.36 3.27
N LEU A 191 -5.81 1.01 2.64
CA LEU A 191 -4.48 1.22 3.20
C LEU A 191 -4.55 2.05 4.49
N PHE A 192 -5.31 3.15 4.50
CA PHE A 192 -5.42 4.03 5.66
C PHE A 192 -6.16 3.37 6.82
N THR A 193 -7.26 2.64 6.56
CA THR A 193 -7.97 1.93 7.61
C THR A 193 -7.15 0.77 8.18
N ALA A 194 -6.36 0.08 7.35
CA ALA A 194 -5.40 -0.91 7.81
C ALA A 194 -4.30 -0.26 8.70
N ALA A 195 -3.77 0.89 8.27
CA ALA A 195 -2.81 1.65 9.06
C ALA A 195 -3.39 2.14 10.40
N GLU A 196 -4.65 2.56 10.43
CA GLU A 196 -5.34 2.91 11.69
C GLU A 196 -5.38 1.74 12.67
N ALA A 197 -5.70 0.53 12.20
CA ALA A 197 -5.72 -0.66 13.03
C ALA A 197 -4.31 -1.01 13.57
N LEU A 198 -3.29 -0.91 12.74
CA LEU A 198 -1.89 -1.12 13.14
C LEU A 198 -1.42 -0.08 14.15
N ARG A 199 -1.77 1.19 13.94
CA ARG A 199 -1.43 2.28 14.85
C ARG A 199 -2.10 2.11 16.21
N ALA A 200 -3.38 1.74 16.23
CA ALA A 200 -4.12 1.46 17.47
C ALA A 200 -3.53 0.27 18.25
N ALA A 201 -2.92 -0.70 17.55
CA ALA A 201 -2.24 -1.84 18.15
C ALA A 201 -0.77 -1.55 18.54
N GLY A 202 -0.28 -0.31 18.36
CA GLY A 202 1.02 0.14 18.87
C GLY A 202 2.17 0.15 17.86
N ALA A 203 1.91 0.06 16.55
CA ALA A 203 2.94 0.28 15.54
C ALA A 203 3.53 1.70 15.65
N ALA A 204 4.86 1.81 15.69
CA ALA A 204 5.55 3.08 15.86
C ALA A 204 5.62 3.89 14.56
N HIS A 205 5.83 3.21 13.44
CA HIS A 205 5.92 3.85 12.12
C HIS A 205 5.28 2.96 11.05
N ILE A 206 4.48 3.55 10.16
CA ILE A 206 3.77 2.81 9.13
C ILE A 206 4.02 3.48 7.77
N THR A 207 4.65 2.75 6.86
CA THR A 207 4.83 3.17 5.46
C THR A 207 3.99 2.28 4.55
N GLY A 208 3.12 2.88 3.77
CA GLY A 208 2.38 2.16 2.72
C GLY A 208 3.19 2.11 1.43
N ILE A 209 3.27 0.95 0.81
CA ILE A 209 3.89 0.77 -0.51
C ILE A 209 2.87 0.14 -1.44
N VAL A 210 2.57 0.82 -2.55
CA VAL A 210 1.63 0.33 -3.55
C VAL A 210 2.26 0.25 -4.93
N LEU A 211 1.92 -0.78 -5.71
CA LEU A 211 2.46 -0.92 -7.06
C LEU A 211 2.00 0.23 -7.95
N ALA A 212 0.72 0.59 -7.86
CA ALA A 212 0.20 1.69 -8.66
C ALA A 212 -0.78 2.58 -7.88
N ARG A 213 -0.76 3.87 -8.21
CA ARG A 213 -1.66 4.89 -7.68
C ARG A 213 -2.56 5.42 -8.78
N THR A 214 -3.88 5.41 -8.59
CA THR A 214 -4.78 6.06 -9.56
C THR A 214 -4.53 7.56 -9.56
N PRO A 215 -4.38 8.19 -10.73
CA PRO A 215 -4.43 9.65 -10.84
C PRO A 215 -5.80 10.17 -10.39
N PHE A 216 -5.92 11.47 -10.20
CA PHE A 216 -7.22 12.12 -9.97
C PHE A 216 -8.07 12.08 -11.22
#